data_424598b65157d2dbd9b48d555371f441
#
_entry.id   424598b65157d2dbd9b48d555371f441
#
_cell.length_a   1.000
_cell.length_b   1.000
_cell.length_c   1.000
_cell.angle_alpha   90.00
_cell.angle_beta   90.00
_cell.angle_gamma   90.00
#
_symmetry.space_group_name_H-M   'P 1'
#
loop_
_entity.id
_entity.type
_entity.pdbx_description
1 polymer ?
#
loop_
_entity_poly.entity_id
_entity_poly.type
_entity_poly.pdbx_seq_one_letter_code
_entity_poly.pdbx_strand_id
1 'polypeptide(L)'
;VVIVFSFLSCEKENTNIQTIPYTHVYTKVSTITHSILGHGGAGTAYIDKDSFGRKIGYRGHGIFVTKIDNDTFYAFDATCTNHNTDYDHTLTFNNELGLKCPDCEIIYNPISGEATNSKNNTPPLQPYRCYNTGNGSIIIQNIRN
;
A
#
# COMPACT_ATOMS: atom_id res chain seq x y z
N VAL A 1 20.45 0.78 49.83
CA VAL A 1 20.57 0.36 48.41
C VAL A 1 19.25 0.67 47.73
N VAL A 2 19.23 1.69 46.90
CA VAL A 2 18.04 2.07 46.09
C VAL A 2 18.14 1.33 44.79
N ILE A 3 17.23 0.37 44.54
CA ILE A 3 17.11 -0.32 43.26
C ILE A 3 16.20 0.54 42.40
N VAL A 4 16.79 1.22 41.39
CA VAL A 4 16.05 1.94 40.38
C VAL A 4 15.63 0.93 39.32
N PHE A 5 14.35 0.60 39.29
CA PHE A 5 13.74 -0.12 38.16
C PHE A 5 13.55 0.87 37.01
N SER A 6 14.44 0.80 36.02
CA SER A 6 14.22 1.45 34.73
C SER A 6 13.12 0.69 34.01
N PHE A 7 11.91 1.24 33.98
CA PHE A 7 10.87 0.79 33.06
C PHE A 7 11.31 1.21 31.66
N LEU A 8 11.82 0.26 30.89
CA LEU A 8 11.92 0.37 29.45
C LEU A 8 10.47 0.39 28.92
N SER A 9 9.95 1.60 28.73
CA SER A 9 8.75 1.81 27.96
C SER A 9 9.08 1.43 26.52
N CYS A 10 8.59 0.28 26.04
CA CYS A 10 8.49 -0.01 24.63
C CYS A 10 7.49 1.00 24.05
N GLU A 11 7.96 2.10 23.49
CA GLU A 11 7.15 2.92 22.63
C GLU A 11 6.78 2.06 21.43
N LYS A 12 5.49 1.74 21.27
CA LYS A 12 4.96 1.22 20.01
C LYS A 12 5.25 2.29 18.98
N GLU A 13 6.16 2.00 18.04
CA GLU A 13 6.34 2.84 16.88
C GLU A 13 4.97 3.00 16.21
N ASN A 14 4.53 4.25 16.14
CA ASN A 14 3.31 4.63 15.47
C ASN A 14 3.55 4.45 13.96
N THR A 15 3.19 3.29 13.41
CA THR A 15 3.40 2.95 11.98
C THR A 15 2.37 3.60 11.06
N ASN A 16 1.63 4.60 11.54
CA ASN A 16 0.72 5.36 10.70
C ASN A 16 1.49 6.41 9.90
N ILE A 17 2.12 5.97 8.82
CA ILE A 17 2.82 6.84 7.89
C ILE A 17 1.78 7.48 6.96
N GLN A 18 1.56 8.78 7.14
CA GLN A 18 0.73 9.58 6.24
C GLN A 18 1.63 10.27 5.22
N THR A 19 1.68 9.77 3.99
CA THR A 19 2.60 10.24 2.94
C THR A 19 1.94 11.01 1.81
N ILE A 20 0.62 10.91 1.72
CA ILE A 20 -0.25 11.70 0.83
C ILE A 20 -1.39 12.29 1.65
N PRO A 21 -2.13 13.29 1.17
CA PRO A 21 -3.29 13.79 1.89
C PRO A 21 -4.26 12.67 2.26
N TYR A 22 -4.85 12.74 3.46
CA TYR A 22 -5.73 11.70 3.95
C TYR A 22 -6.90 11.45 3.01
N THR A 23 -7.16 10.19 2.71
CA THR A 23 -8.38 9.72 2.08
C THR A 23 -8.92 8.51 2.85
N HIS A 24 -10.22 8.45 3.03
CA HIS A 24 -10.84 7.29 3.64
C HIS A 24 -10.87 6.12 2.66
N VAL A 25 -10.29 5.01 3.06
CA VAL A 25 -10.30 3.76 2.30
C VAL A 25 -10.87 2.65 3.16
N TYR A 26 -11.95 2.09 2.70
CA TYR A 26 -12.49 0.80 3.14
C TYR A 26 -13.15 0.15 1.95
N THR A 27 -12.55 -0.89 1.42
CA THR A 27 -13.07 -1.57 0.24
C THR A 27 -12.91 -3.07 0.34
N LYS A 28 -13.90 -3.77 -0.17
CA LYS A 28 -13.90 -5.22 -0.33
C LYS A 28 -13.70 -5.53 -1.82
N VAL A 29 -12.75 -6.38 -2.13
CA VAL A 29 -12.37 -6.75 -3.49
C VAL A 29 -12.49 -8.26 -3.65
N SER A 30 -13.15 -8.68 -4.72
CA SER A 30 -13.25 -10.10 -5.07
C SER A 30 -11.92 -10.62 -5.61
N THR A 31 -11.46 -11.75 -5.08
CA THR A 31 -10.27 -12.44 -5.60
C THR A 31 -10.56 -13.21 -6.89
N ILE A 32 -11.84 -13.36 -7.27
CA ILE A 32 -12.24 -13.98 -8.55
C ILE A 32 -11.87 -13.06 -9.72
N THR A 33 -12.06 -11.74 -9.55
CA THR A 33 -11.72 -10.74 -10.58
C THR A 33 -10.22 -10.46 -10.67
N HIS A 34 -9.47 -10.79 -9.62
CA HIS A 34 -8.03 -10.62 -9.52
C HIS A 34 -7.39 -11.95 -9.12
N SER A 35 -7.22 -12.85 -10.07
CA SER A 35 -6.79 -14.24 -9.83
C SER A 35 -5.43 -14.34 -9.09
N ILE A 36 -4.54 -13.39 -9.27
CA ILE A 36 -3.26 -13.29 -8.54
C ILE A 36 -3.50 -13.22 -7.02
N LEU A 37 -4.57 -12.58 -6.59
CA LEU A 37 -4.94 -12.42 -5.18
C LEU A 37 -5.73 -13.62 -4.62
N GLY A 38 -6.12 -14.55 -5.47
CA GLY A 38 -6.85 -15.77 -5.09
C GLY A 38 -5.94 -16.81 -4.43
N HIS A 39 -6.57 -17.88 -3.95
CA HIS A 39 -5.87 -18.99 -3.30
C HIS A 39 -4.79 -19.59 -4.23
N GLY A 40 -3.58 -19.73 -3.71
CA GLY A 40 -2.42 -20.21 -4.47
C GLY A 40 -1.80 -19.20 -5.43
N GLY A 41 -2.39 -18.03 -5.63
CA GLY A 41 -1.80 -16.95 -6.41
C GLY A 41 -0.73 -16.18 -5.63
N ALA A 42 0.18 -15.51 -6.34
CA ALA A 42 1.17 -14.57 -5.81
C ALA A 42 1.51 -13.52 -6.87
N GLY A 43 1.91 -12.34 -6.44
CA GLY A 43 2.27 -11.23 -7.31
C GLY A 43 1.53 -9.94 -6.98
N THR A 44 1.62 -8.97 -7.89
CA THR A 44 1.04 -7.64 -7.73
C THR A 44 -0.14 -7.44 -8.66
N ALA A 45 -1.26 -6.95 -8.10
CA ALA A 45 -2.46 -6.55 -8.83
C ALA A 45 -2.72 -5.05 -8.67
N TYR A 46 -3.17 -4.41 -9.73
CA TYR A 46 -3.69 -3.05 -9.69
C TYR A 46 -5.21 -3.09 -9.55
N ILE A 47 -5.73 -2.41 -8.57
CA ILE A 47 -7.16 -2.34 -8.26
C ILE A 47 -7.60 -0.88 -8.34
N ASP A 48 -8.34 -0.54 -9.38
CA ASP A 48 -8.84 0.82 -9.60
C ASP A 48 -10.27 1.02 -9.11
N LYS A 49 -11.02 -0.07 -8.92
CA LYS A 49 -12.43 -0.03 -8.52
C LYS A 49 -12.76 -1.09 -7.48
N ASP A 50 -13.72 -0.77 -6.63
CA ASP A 50 -14.33 -1.73 -5.70
C ASP A 50 -15.36 -2.64 -6.41
N SER A 51 -15.97 -3.55 -5.65
CA SER A 51 -16.99 -4.48 -6.15
C SER A 51 -18.25 -3.79 -6.68
N PHE A 52 -18.45 -2.51 -6.38
CA PHE A 52 -19.56 -1.69 -6.86
C PHE A 52 -19.19 -0.79 -8.05
N GLY A 53 -17.98 -0.93 -8.58
CA GLY A 53 -17.48 -0.14 -9.70
C GLY A 53 -17.05 1.28 -9.35
N ARG A 54 -16.93 1.61 -8.05
CA ARG A 54 -16.47 2.93 -7.58
C ARG A 54 -14.96 2.97 -7.56
N LYS A 55 -14.38 4.06 -8.05
CA LYS A 55 -12.92 4.28 -7.99
C LYS A 55 -12.46 4.34 -6.53
N ILE A 56 -11.29 3.76 -6.26
CA ILE A 56 -10.68 3.68 -4.93
C ILE A 56 -9.30 4.35 -4.91
N GLY A 57 -8.76 4.53 -3.71
CA GLY A 57 -7.50 5.22 -3.49
C GLY A 57 -7.63 6.73 -3.51
N TYR A 58 -6.53 7.42 -3.29
CA TYR A 58 -6.51 8.88 -3.31
C TYR A 58 -6.92 9.40 -4.69
N ARG A 59 -7.90 10.28 -4.75
CA ARG A 59 -8.49 10.82 -5.99
C ARG A 59 -8.88 9.75 -7.04
N GLY A 60 -9.10 8.52 -6.59
CA GLY A 60 -9.44 7.41 -7.49
C GLY A 60 -8.26 6.87 -8.30
N HIS A 61 -7.02 7.12 -7.88
CA HIS A 61 -5.83 6.63 -8.57
C HIS A 61 -5.67 5.11 -8.51
N GLY A 62 -6.37 4.44 -7.59
CA GLY A 62 -6.26 3.01 -7.40
C GLY A 62 -5.27 2.61 -6.32
N ILE A 63 -5.19 1.30 -6.11
CA ILE A 63 -4.35 0.69 -5.08
C ILE A 63 -3.62 -0.50 -5.71
N PHE A 64 -2.32 -0.61 -5.47
CA PHE A 64 -1.56 -1.81 -5.76
C PHE A 64 -1.58 -2.75 -4.56
N VAL A 65 -1.92 -4.01 -4.80
CA VAL A 65 -1.87 -5.07 -3.80
C VAL A 65 -0.88 -6.13 -4.23
N THR A 66 0.10 -6.40 -3.39
CA THR A 66 1.06 -7.48 -3.59
C THR A 66 0.77 -8.60 -2.61
N LYS A 67 0.53 -9.79 -3.13
CA LYS A 67 0.33 -11.01 -2.37
C LYS A 67 1.61 -11.85 -2.39
N ILE A 68 2.08 -12.24 -1.23
CA ILE A 68 3.22 -13.15 -1.07
C ILE A 68 2.75 -14.60 -0.85
N ASP A 69 1.80 -14.76 0.05
CA ASP A 69 1.14 -16.03 0.36
C ASP A 69 -0.33 -15.77 0.75
N ASN A 70 -1.07 -16.80 1.13
CA ASN A 70 -2.50 -16.66 1.41
C ASN A 70 -2.84 -15.75 2.60
N ASP A 71 -1.88 -15.45 3.47
CA ASP A 71 -2.05 -14.66 4.67
C ASP A 71 -1.29 -13.33 4.65
N THR A 72 -0.42 -13.12 3.64
CA THR A 72 0.48 -11.96 3.58
C THR A 72 0.21 -11.09 2.36
N PHE A 73 -0.32 -9.90 2.61
CA PHE A 73 -0.64 -8.90 1.60
C PHE A 73 -0.03 -7.55 1.97
N TYR A 74 0.44 -6.84 0.95
CA TYR A 74 0.90 -5.45 1.06
C TYR A 74 0.06 -4.60 0.11
N ALA A 75 -0.45 -3.48 0.58
CA ALA A 75 -1.30 -2.60 -0.21
C ALA A 75 -0.80 -1.16 -0.11
N PHE A 76 -0.66 -0.51 -1.26
CA PHE A 76 -0.20 0.87 -1.36
C PHE A 76 -1.06 1.66 -2.34
N ASP A 77 -1.32 2.93 -2.00
CA ASP A 77 -1.95 3.86 -2.93
C ASP A 77 -1.10 4.00 -4.20
N ALA A 78 -1.75 4.06 -5.34
CA ALA A 78 -1.08 4.19 -6.62
C ALA A 78 -0.58 5.63 -6.91
N THR A 79 -0.73 6.55 -5.96
CA THR A 79 -0.27 7.93 -6.08
C THR A 79 1.23 8.04 -5.87
N CYS A 80 1.92 8.68 -6.80
CA CYS A 80 3.35 8.97 -6.67
C CYS A 80 3.60 10.02 -5.58
N THR A 81 4.36 9.67 -4.54
CA THR A 81 4.69 10.56 -3.42
C THR A 81 5.79 11.55 -3.72
N ASN A 82 6.53 11.35 -4.84
CA ASN A 82 7.55 12.30 -5.29
C ASN A 82 6.96 13.58 -5.88
N HIS A 83 5.71 13.54 -6.37
CA HIS A 83 4.95 14.69 -6.83
C HIS A 83 4.15 15.32 -5.68
N ASN A 84 4.85 15.83 -4.67
CA ASN A 84 4.26 16.29 -3.42
C ASN A 84 3.60 17.69 -3.48
N THR A 85 3.53 18.31 -4.64
CA THR A 85 2.83 19.59 -4.84
C THR A 85 1.37 19.40 -5.19
N ASP A 86 1.03 18.40 -5.98
CA ASP A 86 -0.31 18.16 -6.49
C ASP A 86 -0.83 16.72 -6.24
N TYR A 87 0.07 15.75 -6.04
CA TYR A 87 -0.25 14.31 -5.91
C TYR A 87 -1.14 13.77 -7.04
N ASP A 88 -0.92 14.24 -8.27
CA ASP A 88 -1.78 13.94 -9.42
C ASP A 88 -1.15 12.97 -10.43
N HIS A 89 -0.20 12.16 -9.98
CA HIS A 89 0.51 11.20 -10.82
C HIS A 89 0.30 9.78 -10.32
N THR A 90 -0.17 8.92 -11.23
CA THR A 90 -0.45 7.52 -10.93
C THR A 90 0.72 6.63 -11.36
N LEU A 91 1.09 5.70 -10.50
CA LEU A 91 2.12 4.70 -10.75
C LEU A 91 1.63 3.63 -11.73
N THR A 92 2.57 3.00 -12.41
CA THR A 92 2.38 1.80 -13.21
C THR A 92 3.21 0.65 -12.66
N PHE A 93 2.74 -0.59 -12.85
CA PHE A 93 3.47 -1.78 -12.42
C PHE A 93 4.33 -2.34 -13.55
N ASN A 94 5.57 -2.65 -13.22
CA ASN A 94 6.50 -3.37 -14.07
C ASN A 94 7.06 -4.57 -13.29
N ASN A 95 6.94 -5.77 -13.85
CA ASN A 95 7.37 -7.00 -13.17
C ASN A 95 8.86 -7.04 -12.78
N GLU A 96 9.70 -6.36 -13.55
CA GLU A 96 11.15 -6.37 -13.32
C GLU A 96 11.60 -5.24 -12.38
N LEU A 97 10.91 -4.09 -12.43
CA LEU A 97 11.34 -2.87 -11.75
C LEU A 97 10.52 -2.57 -10.48
N GLY A 98 9.24 -2.91 -10.45
CA GLY A 98 8.31 -2.57 -9.38
C GLY A 98 7.26 -1.53 -9.78
N LEU A 99 6.88 -0.65 -8.86
CA LEU A 99 5.90 0.40 -9.10
C LEU A 99 6.62 1.67 -9.57
N LYS A 100 6.41 2.06 -10.82
CA LYS A 100 7.12 3.18 -11.44
C LYS A 100 6.20 4.36 -11.73
N CYS A 101 6.66 5.56 -11.41
CA CYS A 101 6.04 6.79 -11.90
C CYS A 101 6.50 7.05 -13.33
N PRO A 102 5.60 7.13 -14.33
CA PRO A 102 6.00 7.38 -15.71
C PRO A 102 6.54 8.79 -15.94
N ASP A 103 6.23 9.73 -15.05
CA ASP A 103 6.61 11.14 -15.21
C ASP A 103 7.97 11.46 -14.56
N CYS A 104 8.19 11.10 -13.31
CA CYS A 104 9.45 11.38 -12.60
C CYS A 104 10.42 10.19 -12.59
N GLU A 105 10.00 9.02 -13.07
CA GLU A 105 10.77 7.78 -13.16
C GLU A 105 11.21 7.17 -11.81
N ILE A 106 10.70 7.68 -10.69
CA ILE A 106 10.91 7.04 -9.38
C ILE A 106 10.26 5.66 -9.37
N ILE A 107 10.99 4.69 -8.82
CA ILE A 107 10.56 3.30 -8.69
C ILE A 107 10.41 2.99 -7.20
N TYR A 108 9.29 2.34 -6.85
CA TYR A 108 8.99 1.92 -5.49
C TYR A 108 8.92 0.39 -5.40
N ASN A 109 9.40 -0.13 -4.30
CA ASN A 109 9.29 -1.55 -4.00
C ASN A 109 7.82 -1.89 -3.65
N PRO A 110 7.19 -2.87 -4.31
CA PRO A 110 5.78 -3.19 -4.08
C PRO A 110 5.50 -3.89 -2.74
N ILE A 111 6.53 -4.25 -1.99
CA ILE A 111 6.42 -4.88 -0.66
C ILE A 111 6.65 -3.86 0.45
N SER A 112 7.71 -3.06 0.35
CA SER A 112 8.05 -2.06 1.37
C SER A 112 7.42 -0.69 1.13
N GLY A 113 7.03 -0.37 -0.09
CA GLY A 113 6.58 0.95 -0.51
C GLY A 113 7.69 1.99 -0.62
N GLU A 114 8.94 1.62 -0.33
CA GLU A 114 10.07 2.55 -0.37
C GLU A 114 10.58 2.77 -1.79
N ALA A 115 11.04 3.99 -2.08
CA ALA A 115 11.70 4.30 -3.34
C ALA A 115 13.06 3.61 -3.42
N THR A 116 13.32 2.93 -4.54
CA THR A 116 14.55 2.15 -4.75
C THR A 116 15.64 2.93 -5.50
N ASN A 117 15.27 3.98 -6.22
CA ASN A 117 16.17 4.79 -7.05
C ASN A 117 16.11 6.28 -6.72
N SER A 118 15.60 6.65 -5.55
CA SER A 118 15.51 8.04 -5.12
C SER A 118 16.89 8.62 -4.83
N LYS A 119 17.14 9.83 -5.32
CA LYS A 119 18.32 10.64 -4.98
C LYS A 119 18.03 11.66 -3.87
N ASN A 120 16.76 11.93 -3.56
CA ASN A 120 16.29 12.98 -2.66
C ASN A 120 15.18 12.40 -1.79
N ASN A 121 15.43 11.90 -0.63
CA ASN A 121 14.48 11.51 0.42
C ASN A 121 13.00 11.45 0.00
N THR A 122 12.71 10.70 -1.07
CA THR A 122 11.33 10.51 -1.54
C THR A 122 10.53 9.78 -0.46
N PRO A 123 9.40 10.32 -0.01
CA PRO A 123 8.56 9.62 0.95
C PRO A 123 8.13 8.25 0.42
N PRO A 124 7.97 7.23 1.27
CA PRO A 124 7.41 5.97 0.85
C PRO A 124 5.96 6.13 0.39
N LEU A 125 5.45 5.13 -0.30
CA LEU A 125 4.04 5.08 -0.72
C LEU A 125 3.12 5.02 0.50
N GLN A 126 1.91 5.54 0.35
CA GLN A 126 0.88 5.45 1.39
C GLN A 126 0.44 3.99 1.57
N PRO A 127 0.68 3.37 2.74
CA PRO A 127 0.29 2.01 3.00
C PRO A 127 -1.18 1.91 3.43
N TYR A 128 -1.78 0.77 3.10
CA TYR A 128 -3.09 0.36 3.60
C TYR A 128 -2.97 -1.02 4.25
N ARG A 129 -3.83 -1.31 5.20
CA ARG A 129 -4.00 -2.66 5.71
C ARG A 129 -4.77 -3.47 4.68
N CYS A 130 -4.27 -4.67 4.37
CA CYS A 130 -4.92 -5.61 3.46
C CYS A 130 -4.92 -7.01 4.07
N TYR A 131 -6.05 -7.67 4.05
CA TYR A 131 -6.18 -9.02 4.59
C TYR A 131 -7.26 -9.84 3.88
N ASN A 132 -7.06 -11.14 3.88
CA ASN A 132 -8.00 -12.11 3.33
C ASN A 132 -9.17 -12.31 4.32
N THR A 133 -10.41 -12.31 3.81
CA THR A 133 -11.61 -12.59 4.61
C THR A 133 -11.90 -14.08 4.76
N GLY A 134 -11.25 -14.94 3.96
CA GLY A 134 -11.55 -16.36 3.87
C GLY A 134 -12.74 -16.73 2.95
N ASN A 135 -13.45 -15.73 2.41
CA ASN A 135 -14.65 -15.91 1.60
C ASN A 135 -14.46 -15.52 0.11
N GLY A 136 -13.25 -15.67 -0.43
CA GLY A 136 -12.95 -15.28 -1.81
C GLY A 136 -12.87 -13.76 -2.02
N SER A 137 -12.58 -13.00 -0.97
CA SER A 137 -12.39 -11.57 -1.03
C SER A 137 -11.27 -11.12 -0.08
N ILE A 138 -10.72 -9.95 -0.38
CA ILE A 138 -9.81 -9.22 0.50
C ILE A 138 -10.45 -7.91 0.94
N ILE A 139 -10.07 -7.42 2.11
CA ILE A 139 -10.41 -6.07 2.58
C ILE A 139 -9.17 -5.21 2.56
N ILE A 140 -9.31 -3.99 2.02
CA ILE A 140 -8.28 -2.95 2.02
C ILE A 140 -8.84 -1.76 2.80
N GLN A 141 -8.09 -1.29 3.79
CA GLN A 141 -8.53 -0.19 4.65
C GLN A 141 -7.35 0.63 5.17
N ASN A 142 -7.64 1.85 5.62
CA ASN A 142 -6.64 2.65 6.32
C ASN A 142 -6.08 1.88 7.53
N ILE A 143 -4.78 2.06 7.78
CA ILE A 143 -4.16 1.60 9.00
C ILE A 143 -4.68 2.49 10.14
N ARG A 144 -5.28 1.89 11.15
CA ARG A 144 -5.74 2.59 12.35
C ARG A 144 -4.66 2.52 13.42
N ASN A 145 -4.52 3.63 14.12
CA ASN A 145 -3.70 3.71 15.34
C ASN A 145 -4.39 2.99 16.52
#